data_28d1940abd0843322eb0bf9e31b36acf
#
_entry.id   28d1940abd0843322eb0bf9e31b36acf
#
_cell.length_a   1.000
_cell.length_b   1.000
_cell.length_c   1.000
_cell.angle_alpha   90.00
_cell.angle_beta   90.00
_cell.angle_gamma   90.00
#
_symmetry.space_group_name_H-M   'P 1'
#
loop_
_entity.id
_entity.type
_entity.pdbx_description
1 polymer ?
#
loop_
_entity_poly.entity_id
_entity_poly.type
_entity_poly.pdbx_seq_one_letter_code
_entity_poly.pdbx_strand_id
1 'polypeptide(L)'
;TVLTNDYIPPIILAEEQDTKQLWIVDGAQRSAALRMFRHFNYKITSSVEDAIIEYETQIKDDNGKPMRDDDGNILRKMASFNVKNKTYSDLPKELKDIVDDYQLQTVTHLECTMKDISKLVRRYNKHTSMNTVQKAFTYLDDFARDIKGIVDHNFFKNCGSFTYKEKIKGAYNRIVCESVMAMFHLEDWKSSPKSICMYLNKNGKDDEFVQFEKCLDRLEKIIEKDNTLFKSKNAFIWITLFYEFTKTGLSDEKFVAFLQYFMSKLSNKEMSEFDNRSFNTYDADKGTKDKKVVINKITVLKRMLSEYLSSDLDKPNERIDSLEFIKENVIEDISEDDVKFCRAILDDLTLNVNNNTPLLDEQNMPSLLALVAYSCEIDVDLDEWIVGYFKQHDNYIFDQTKNYEEMKTDLDNFIKQREKIAV
;
A
#
# COMPACT_ATOMS: atom_id res chain seq x y z
N THR A 1 -26.81 13.81 12.95
CA THR A 1 -27.11 13.04 14.19
C THR A 1 -26.33 13.60 15.39
N VAL A 2 -24.99 13.60 15.41
CA VAL A 2 -24.20 14.12 16.55
C VAL A 2 -24.43 15.62 16.74
N LEU A 3 -24.33 16.41 15.65
CA LEU A 3 -24.52 17.87 15.69
C LEU A 3 -25.96 18.30 15.99
N THR A 4 -26.92 17.42 15.78
CA THR A 4 -28.34 17.63 16.09
C THR A 4 -28.75 16.99 17.42
N ASN A 5 -27.78 16.40 18.12
CA ASN A 5 -28.00 15.63 19.35
C ASN A 5 -29.08 14.54 19.25
N ASP A 6 -29.21 13.95 18.05
CA ASP A 6 -30.13 12.86 17.83
C ASP A 6 -29.59 11.53 18.37
N TYR A 7 -30.50 10.59 18.61
CA TYR A 7 -30.16 9.28 19.13
C TYR A 7 -29.27 8.47 18.18
N ILE A 8 -28.14 8.01 18.70
CA ILE A 8 -27.28 7.00 18.07
C ILE A 8 -27.46 5.69 18.84
N PRO A 9 -27.81 4.57 18.16
CA PRO A 9 -27.91 3.27 18.83
C PRO A 9 -26.61 2.91 19.56
N PRO A 10 -26.69 2.25 20.74
CA PRO A 10 -25.53 1.91 21.55
C PRO A 10 -24.49 1.10 20.75
N ILE A 11 -23.22 1.28 21.11
CA ILE A 11 -22.16 0.38 20.69
C ILE A 11 -22.21 -0.86 21.55
N ILE A 12 -22.35 -2.04 20.94
CA ILE A 12 -22.38 -3.31 21.64
C ILE A 12 -20.99 -3.89 21.71
N LEU A 13 -20.52 -4.14 22.92
CA LEU A 13 -19.21 -4.69 23.22
C LEU A 13 -19.35 -6.08 23.83
N ALA A 14 -18.30 -6.89 23.71
CA ALA A 14 -18.13 -8.12 24.48
C ALA A 14 -16.74 -8.13 25.10
N GLU A 15 -16.68 -8.41 26.41
CA GLU A 15 -15.43 -8.61 27.13
C GLU A 15 -15.03 -10.06 27.06
N GLU A 16 -13.85 -10.33 26.53
CA GLU A 16 -13.31 -11.68 26.48
C GLU A 16 -12.89 -12.15 27.86
N GLN A 17 -13.28 -13.37 28.23
CA GLN A 17 -13.12 -13.93 29.57
C GLN A 17 -11.65 -13.94 30.02
N ASP A 18 -10.75 -14.42 29.16
CA ASP A 18 -9.35 -14.68 29.54
C ASP A 18 -8.47 -13.44 29.49
N THR A 19 -8.62 -12.63 28.43
CA THR A 19 -7.75 -11.46 28.17
C THR A 19 -8.32 -10.16 28.67
N LYS A 20 -9.62 -10.13 29.05
CA LYS A 20 -10.38 -8.92 29.36
C LYS A 20 -10.42 -7.91 28.20
N GLN A 21 -10.10 -8.35 26.98
CA GLN A 21 -10.14 -7.52 25.80
C GLN A 21 -11.58 -7.22 25.40
N LEU A 22 -11.86 -5.97 25.03
CA LEU A 22 -13.15 -5.56 24.51
C LEU A 22 -13.24 -5.73 23.00
N TRP A 23 -14.26 -6.44 22.55
CA TRP A 23 -14.59 -6.67 21.16
C TRP A 23 -15.85 -5.90 20.78
N ILE A 24 -15.83 -5.21 19.63
CA ILE A 24 -17.04 -4.56 19.12
C ILE A 24 -17.91 -5.62 18.43
N VAL A 25 -19.06 -5.88 19.02
CA VAL A 25 -20.08 -6.81 18.52
C VAL A 25 -20.96 -6.13 17.48
N ASP A 26 -21.42 -4.89 17.76
CA ASP A 26 -22.17 -4.04 16.84
C ASP A 26 -21.77 -2.58 17.02
N GLY A 27 -21.92 -1.78 15.95
CA GLY A 27 -21.60 -0.38 15.95
C GLY A 27 -20.20 -0.02 15.42
N ALA A 28 -19.42 -0.97 14.91
CA ALA A 28 -18.08 -0.74 14.37
C ALA A 28 -18.06 0.34 13.27
N GLN A 29 -19.07 0.36 12.39
CA GLN A 29 -19.17 1.38 11.33
C GLN A 29 -19.45 2.78 11.91
N ARG A 30 -20.30 2.87 12.95
CA ARG A 30 -20.62 4.12 13.65
C ARG A 30 -19.37 4.68 14.32
N SER A 31 -18.67 3.83 15.09
CA SER A 31 -17.41 4.20 15.75
C SER A 31 -16.34 4.65 14.75
N ALA A 32 -16.20 3.91 13.64
CA ALA A 32 -15.25 4.25 12.58
C ALA A 32 -15.59 5.59 11.90
N ALA A 33 -16.86 5.85 11.61
CA ALA A 33 -17.29 7.10 10.98
C ALA A 33 -16.99 8.31 11.88
N LEU A 34 -17.29 8.22 13.17
CA LEU A 34 -16.98 9.27 14.15
C LEU A 34 -15.47 9.50 14.26
N ARG A 35 -14.69 8.43 14.38
CA ARG A 35 -13.23 8.51 14.41
C ARG A 35 -12.65 9.14 13.15
N MET A 36 -13.14 8.75 11.98
CA MET A 36 -12.68 9.31 10.70
C MET A 36 -12.99 10.79 10.60
N PHE A 37 -14.18 11.21 11.00
CA PHE A 37 -14.56 12.60 11.01
C PHE A 37 -13.69 13.40 11.99
N ARG A 38 -13.52 12.92 13.22
CA ARG A 38 -12.81 13.62 14.30
C ARG A 38 -11.30 13.73 14.07
N HIS A 39 -10.66 12.67 13.51
CA HIS A 39 -9.20 12.55 13.51
C HIS A 39 -8.56 12.46 12.12
N PHE A 40 -9.32 12.18 11.05
CA PHE A 40 -8.76 11.92 9.72
C PHE A 40 -9.31 12.84 8.63
N ASN A 41 -9.79 14.01 8.97
CA ASN A 41 -10.33 15.02 8.06
C ASN A 41 -11.38 14.47 7.08
N TYR A 42 -12.16 13.48 7.50
CA TYR A 42 -13.25 12.96 6.70
C TYR A 42 -14.34 14.02 6.55
N LYS A 43 -14.81 14.23 5.31
CA LYS A 43 -15.81 15.26 5.01
C LYS A 43 -17.22 14.72 5.19
N ILE A 44 -18.11 15.57 5.71
CA ILE A 44 -19.55 15.33 5.65
C ILE A 44 -19.95 15.37 4.17
N THR A 45 -20.72 14.38 3.71
CA THR A 45 -21.09 14.24 2.30
C THR A 45 -22.00 15.37 1.85
N SER A 46 -21.99 15.69 0.55
CA SER A 46 -22.89 16.68 -0.04
C SER A 46 -24.37 16.25 -0.01
N SER A 47 -24.64 14.94 0.20
CA SER A 47 -25.96 14.35 0.27
C SER A 47 -26.57 14.33 1.67
N VAL A 48 -25.97 15.03 2.64
CA VAL A 48 -26.55 15.19 3.98
C VAL A 48 -27.90 15.93 3.87
N GLU A 49 -28.94 15.39 4.52
CA GLU A 49 -30.28 15.97 4.47
C GLU A 49 -30.35 17.29 5.23
N ASP A 50 -29.92 17.31 6.49
CA ASP A 50 -29.87 18.52 7.32
C ASP A 50 -28.50 19.17 7.21
N ALA A 51 -28.34 19.98 6.19
CA ALA A 51 -27.05 20.62 5.90
C ALA A 51 -26.76 21.84 6.74
N ILE A 52 -27.78 22.51 7.23
CA ILE A 52 -27.65 23.74 8.02
C ILE A 52 -27.90 23.38 9.49
N ILE A 53 -26.88 23.56 10.30
CA ILE A 53 -26.96 23.35 11.75
C ILE A 53 -27.07 24.70 12.42
N GLU A 54 -28.13 24.89 13.20
CA GLU A 54 -28.33 26.05 14.05
C GLU A 54 -27.72 25.79 15.44
N TYR A 55 -27.02 26.75 15.99
CA TYR A 55 -26.34 26.62 17.27
C TYR A 55 -26.23 27.98 17.99
N GLU A 56 -26.16 27.96 19.30
CA GLU A 56 -25.90 29.16 20.09
C GLU A 56 -24.41 29.51 20.10
N THR A 57 -24.10 30.75 19.85
CA THR A 57 -22.75 31.31 20.00
C THR A 57 -22.74 32.58 20.87
N GLN A 58 -21.60 32.83 21.49
CA GLN A 58 -21.45 34.03 22.35
C GLN A 58 -21.38 35.30 21.51
N ILE A 59 -22.05 36.35 21.96
CA ILE A 59 -21.86 37.70 21.41
C ILE A 59 -20.55 38.22 21.98
N LYS A 60 -19.64 38.66 21.10
CA LYS A 60 -18.31 39.20 21.48
C LYS A 60 -18.22 40.67 21.11
N ASP A 61 -17.45 41.40 21.91
CA ASP A 61 -17.08 42.80 21.61
C ASP A 61 -15.99 42.86 20.53
N ASP A 62 -15.59 44.07 20.13
CA ASP A 62 -14.56 44.32 19.11
C ASP A 62 -13.17 43.73 19.47
N ASN A 63 -12.94 43.42 20.74
CA ASN A 63 -11.73 42.80 21.26
C ASN A 63 -11.84 41.25 21.38
N GLY A 64 -12.96 40.67 20.96
CA GLY A 64 -13.22 39.24 21.00
C GLY A 64 -13.61 38.70 22.38
N LYS A 65 -13.92 39.56 23.36
CA LYS A 65 -14.38 39.17 24.68
C LYS A 65 -15.90 38.96 24.70
N PRO A 66 -16.42 37.94 25.41
CA PRO A 66 -17.85 37.71 25.56
C PRO A 66 -18.53 38.94 26.23
N MET A 67 -19.57 39.44 25.59
CA MET A 67 -20.45 40.44 26.16
C MET A 67 -21.34 39.82 27.25
N ARG A 68 -21.66 40.63 28.30
CA ARG A 68 -22.50 40.18 29.40
C ARG A 68 -23.69 41.12 29.57
N ASP A 69 -24.79 40.57 30.07
CA ASP A 69 -25.94 41.36 30.52
C ASP A 69 -25.66 42.04 31.87
N ASP A 70 -26.64 42.79 32.37
CA ASP A 70 -26.57 43.52 33.63
C ASP A 70 -26.42 42.59 34.87
N ASP A 71 -26.84 41.31 34.72
CA ASP A 71 -26.73 40.27 35.73
C ASP A 71 -25.40 39.48 35.62
N GLY A 72 -24.54 39.84 34.66
CA GLY A 72 -23.23 39.20 34.45
C GLY A 72 -23.27 37.91 33.60
N ASN A 73 -24.42 37.49 33.04
CA ASN A 73 -24.52 36.33 32.18
C ASN A 73 -24.00 36.63 30.76
N ILE A 74 -23.39 35.66 30.12
CA ILE A 74 -22.88 35.82 28.76
C ILE A 74 -24.04 35.91 27.77
N LEU A 75 -24.05 36.99 27.00
CA LEU A 75 -25.02 37.18 25.93
C LEU A 75 -24.76 36.20 24.79
N ARG A 76 -25.83 35.56 24.31
CA ARG A 76 -25.78 34.56 23.24
C ARG A 76 -26.70 34.94 22.09
N LYS A 77 -26.38 34.47 20.90
CA LYS A 77 -27.22 34.58 19.70
C LYS A 77 -27.25 33.25 18.95
N MET A 78 -28.31 33.05 18.18
CA MET A 78 -28.38 31.94 17.20
C MET A 78 -27.49 32.25 16.02
N ALA A 79 -26.74 31.24 15.59
CA ALA A 79 -25.94 31.22 14.37
C ALA A 79 -26.26 29.94 13.60
N SER A 80 -26.00 29.98 12.30
CA SER A 80 -26.17 28.81 11.43
C SER A 80 -24.86 28.47 10.70
N PHE A 81 -24.60 27.19 10.48
CA PHE A 81 -23.42 26.72 9.76
C PHE A 81 -23.78 25.62 8.77
N ASN A 82 -23.32 25.77 7.52
CA ASN A 82 -23.52 24.75 6.51
C ASN A 82 -22.40 23.69 6.57
N VAL A 83 -22.77 22.46 6.91
CA VAL A 83 -21.84 21.34 7.15
C VAL A 83 -21.51 20.54 5.89
N LYS A 84 -22.13 20.83 4.71
CA LYS A 84 -21.82 20.11 3.45
C LYS A 84 -20.35 20.22 3.09
N ASN A 85 -19.72 19.09 2.80
CA ASN A 85 -18.32 18.98 2.43
C ASN A 85 -17.32 19.53 3.47
N LYS A 86 -17.77 19.77 4.70
CA LYS A 86 -16.93 20.25 5.80
C LYS A 86 -16.30 19.09 6.55
N THR A 87 -15.08 19.32 7.04
CA THR A 87 -14.36 18.46 7.97
C THR A 87 -14.61 18.91 9.40
N TYR A 88 -14.18 18.11 10.37
CA TYR A 88 -14.18 18.53 11.76
C TYR A 88 -13.39 19.85 11.99
N SER A 89 -12.25 19.99 11.28
CA SER A 89 -11.41 21.21 11.42
C SER A 89 -12.12 22.48 10.96
N ASP A 90 -13.06 22.37 10.02
CA ASP A 90 -13.82 23.50 9.47
C ASP A 90 -14.96 23.96 10.38
N LEU A 91 -15.34 23.17 11.38
CA LEU A 91 -16.44 23.50 12.28
C LEU A 91 -16.10 24.70 13.18
N PRO A 92 -17.07 25.58 13.48
CA PRO A 92 -16.98 26.52 14.60
C PRO A 92 -16.69 25.82 15.91
N LYS A 93 -16.14 26.54 16.88
CA LYS A 93 -15.75 25.97 18.16
C LYS A 93 -16.93 25.30 18.87
N GLU A 94 -18.06 25.95 18.90
CA GLU A 94 -19.28 25.46 19.55
C GLU A 94 -19.77 24.13 18.96
N LEU A 95 -19.67 23.97 17.64
CA LEU A 95 -20.00 22.69 16.98
C LEU A 95 -18.93 21.63 17.20
N LYS A 96 -17.67 22.01 17.38
CA LYS A 96 -16.60 21.08 17.81
C LYS A 96 -16.86 20.58 19.21
N ASP A 97 -17.20 21.48 20.12
CA ASP A 97 -17.50 21.15 21.52
C ASP A 97 -18.69 20.16 21.57
N ILE A 98 -19.76 20.35 20.75
CA ILE A 98 -20.89 19.39 20.64
C ILE A 98 -20.39 18.01 20.19
N VAL A 99 -19.48 17.96 19.21
CA VAL A 99 -18.93 16.67 18.74
C VAL A 99 -18.07 15.99 19.79
N ASP A 100 -17.27 16.75 20.51
CA ASP A 100 -16.32 16.23 21.51
C ASP A 100 -17.03 15.79 22.80
N ASP A 101 -18.09 16.48 23.19
CA ASP A 101 -18.87 16.19 24.39
C ASP A 101 -19.98 15.15 24.16
N TYR A 102 -20.19 14.72 22.91
CA TYR A 102 -21.24 13.73 22.58
C TYR A 102 -20.98 12.39 23.25
N GLN A 103 -21.91 11.95 24.11
CA GLN A 103 -21.81 10.70 24.85
C GLN A 103 -22.39 9.53 24.06
N LEU A 104 -21.54 8.59 23.68
CA LEU A 104 -21.97 7.33 23.08
C LEU A 104 -22.33 6.32 24.16
N GLN A 105 -23.55 5.80 24.10
CA GLN A 105 -23.95 4.69 24.97
C GLN A 105 -23.25 3.41 24.56
N THR A 106 -22.82 2.63 25.55
CA THR A 106 -22.24 1.30 25.33
C THR A 106 -23.00 0.24 26.16
N VAL A 107 -23.12 -0.95 25.59
CA VAL A 107 -23.60 -2.13 26.29
C VAL A 107 -22.54 -3.20 26.18
N THR A 108 -22.06 -3.73 27.31
CA THR A 108 -20.97 -4.72 27.32
C THR A 108 -21.50 -6.08 27.84
N HIS A 109 -21.32 -7.11 27.02
CA HIS A 109 -21.46 -8.50 27.46
C HIS A 109 -20.16 -8.93 28.14
N LEU A 110 -20.26 -9.37 29.37
CA LEU A 110 -19.08 -9.77 30.16
C LEU A 110 -18.81 -11.27 30.07
N GLU A 111 -17.56 -11.67 30.36
CA GLU A 111 -17.15 -13.07 30.52
C GLU A 111 -17.45 -13.94 29.27
N CYS A 112 -17.23 -13.39 28.07
CA CYS A 112 -17.53 -14.09 26.81
C CYS A 112 -16.32 -14.92 26.34
N THR A 113 -16.56 -16.17 25.95
CA THR A 113 -15.60 -16.92 25.15
C THR A 113 -15.57 -16.39 23.70
N MET A 114 -14.53 -16.67 22.91
CA MET A 114 -14.48 -16.29 21.50
C MET A 114 -15.66 -16.83 20.70
N LYS A 115 -16.13 -18.03 21.04
CA LYS A 115 -17.32 -18.65 20.47
C LYS A 115 -18.59 -17.85 20.78
N ASP A 116 -18.72 -17.32 21.99
CA ASP A 116 -19.86 -16.48 22.37
C ASP A 116 -19.80 -15.13 21.68
N ILE A 117 -18.62 -14.52 21.59
CA ILE A 117 -18.40 -13.28 20.83
C ILE A 117 -18.83 -13.47 19.37
N SER A 118 -18.38 -14.54 18.71
CA SER A 118 -18.78 -14.86 17.34
C SER A 118 -20.29 -15.05 17.20
N LYS A 119 -20.95 -15.69 18.16
CA LYS A 119 -22.43 -15.83 18.17
C LYS A 119 -23.12 -14.48 18.34
N LEU A 120 -22.64 -13.64 19.26
CA LEU A 120 -23.18 -12.30 19.48
C LEU A 120 -23.07 -11.46 18.22
N VAL A 121 -21.90 -11.43 17.56
CA VAL A 121 -21.70 -10.72 16.29
C VAL A 121 -22.70 -11.20 15.23
N ARG A 122 -22.89 -12.50 15.06
CA ARG A 122 -23.90 -13.03 14.13
C ARG A 122 -25.32 -12.61 14.49
N ARG A 123 -25.67 -12.60 15.78
CA ARG A 123 -27.00 -12.28 16.27
C ARG A 123 -27.35 -10.80 16.09
N TYR A 124 -26.46 -9.91 16.54
CA TYR A 124 -26.67 -8.46 16.46
C TYR A 124 -26.66 -7.95 15.02
N ASN A 125 -25.82 -8.53 14.17
CA ASN A 125 -25.71 -8.13 12.76
C ASN A 125 -26.66 -8.87 11.82
N LYS A 126 -27.60 -9.66 12.34
CA LYS A 126 -28.58 -10.39 11.52
C LYS A 126 -29.47 -9.46 10.69
N HIS A 127 -29.69 -8.24 11.17
CA HIS A 127 -30.53 -7.21 10.53
C HIS A 127 -29.73 -6.05 9.95
N THR A 128 -28.41 -5.98 10.17
CA THR A 128 -27.52 -4.95 9.64
C THR A 128 -26.87 -5.44 8.35
N SER A 129 -26.71 -4.55 7.37
CA SER A 129 -26.10 -4.89 6.07
C SER A 129 -24.57 -5.00 6.18
N MET A 130 -24.07 -5.97 6.97
CA MET A 130 -22.68 -6.37 6.86
C MET A 130 -22.39 -6.77 5.42
N ASN A 131 -21.26 -6.35 4.86
CA ASN A 131 -20.85 -6.83 3.56
C ASN A 131 -20.47 -8.33 3.64
N THR A 132 -20.39 -8.99 2.47
CA THR A 132 -20.12 -10.43 2.39
C THR A 132 -18.84 -10.84 3.11
N VAL A 133 -17.80 -9.99 3.06
CA VAL A 133 -16.51 -10.25 3.71
C VAL A 133 -16.65 -10.17 5.23
N GLN A 134 -17.27 -9.11 5.76
CA GLN A 134 -17.50 -8.96 7.19
C GLN A 134 -18.35 -10.11 7.76
N LYS A 135 -19.38 -10.55 7.00
CA LYS A 135 -20.17 -11.74 7.39
C LYS A 135 -19.32 -13.01 7.42
N ALA A 136 -18.38 -13.16 6.51
CA ALA A 136 -17.49 -14.32 6.47
C ALA A 136 -16.66 -14.46 7.76
N PHE A 137 -16.13 -13.35 8.29
CA PHE A 137 -15.29 -13.39 9.51
C PHE A 137 -16.03 -13.77 10.78
N THR A 138 -17.36 -13.69 10.79
CA THR A 138 -18.14 -14.20 11.93
C THR A 138 -18.12 -15.74 12.03
N TYR A 139 -17.50 -16.44 11.09
CA TYR A 139 -17.30 -17.88 11.10
C TYR A 139 -15.87 -18.29 11.52
N LEU A 140 -15.02 -17.33 11.82
CA LEU A 140 -13.74 -17.53 12.49
C LEU A 140 -13.96 -17.39 13.99
N ASP A 141 -13.84 -18.47 14.72
CA ASP A 141 -14.03 -18.48 16.17
C ASP A 141 -12.67 -18.29 16.87
N ASP A 142 -11.74 -19.23 16.66
CA ASP A 142 -10.46 -19.28 17.38
C ASP A 142 -9.41 -18.30 16.79
N PHE A 143 -9.31 -18.20 15.47
CA PHE A 143 -8.33 -17.34 14.78
C PHE A 143 -8.73 -15.86 14.66
N ALA A 144 -9.89 -15.47 15.18
CA ALA A 144 -10.35 -14.07 15.11
C ALA A 144 -9.38 -13.11 15.85
N ARG A 145 -8.74 -13.58 16.93
CA ARG A 145 -7.78 -12.81 17.71
C ARG A 145 -6.49 -12.58 16.92
N ASP A 146 -5.91 -13.64 16.37
CA ASP A 146 -4.64 -13.59 15.63
C ASP A 146 -4.78 -12.69 14.41
N ILE A 147 -5.84 -12.87 13.62
CA ILE A 147 -6.13 -12.02 12.48
C ILE A 147 -6.30 -10.56 12.89
N LYS A 148 -6.93 -10.27 14.04
CA LYS A 148 -7.06 -8.90 14.53
C LYS A 148 -5.70 -8.25 14.84
N GLY A 149 -4.75 -9.01 15.38
CA GLY A 149 -3.36 -8.55 15.57
C GLY A 149 -2.68 -8.28 14.22
N ILE A 150 -2.73 -9.25 13.34
CA ILE A 150 -2.06 -9.21 12.03
C ILE A 150 -2.56 -8.07 11.12
N VAL A 151 -3.84 -7.74 11.11
CA VAL A 151 -4.36 -6.62 10.28
C VAL A 151 -3.90 -5.24 10.73
N ASP A 152 -3.30 -5.13 11.91
CA ASP A 152 -2.65 -3.92 12.39
C ASP A 152 -1.15 -3.86 12.09
N HIS A 153 -0.60 -4.92 11.47
CA HIS A 153 0.79 -5.00 11.07
C HIS A 153 1.22 -3.82 10.19
N ASN A 154 2.45 -3.37 10.36
CA ASN A 154 2.98 -2.20 9.66
C ASN A 154 3.05 -2.40 8.14
N PHE A 155 3.20 -3.63 7.65
CA PHE A 155 3.11 -3.93 6.23
C PHE A 155 1.87 -3.31 5.56
N PHE A 156 0.69 -3.41 6.17
CA PHE A 156 -0.53 -2.81 5.63
C PHE A 156 -0.58 -1.29 5.71
N LYS A 157 0.31 -0.66 6.48
CA LYS A 157 0.41 0.81 6.63
C LYS A 157 1.48 1.40 5.72
N ASN A 158 2.62 0.70 5.60
CA ASN A 158 3.86 1.21 5.03
C ASN A 158 4.13 0.66 3.63
N CYS A 159 3.52 -0.47 3.24
CA CYS A 159 3.81 -1.16 2.00
C CYS A 159 2.56 -1.31 1.14
N GLY A 160 2.77 -1.47 -0.18
CA GLY A 160 1.70 -1.73 -1.12
C GLY A 160 0.62 -0.64 -1.19
N SER A 161 -0.43 -0.91 -1.95
CA SER A 161 -1.54 0.03 -2.17
C SER A 161 -2.76 -0.36 -1.35
N PHE A 162 -2.70 -0.16 -0.04
CA PHE A 162 -3.77 -0.46 0.91
C PHE A 162 -4.40 0.80 1.49
N THR A 163 -5.71 0.84 1.62
CA THR A 163 -6.44 1.99 2.13
C THR A 163 -7.16 1.68 3.44
N TYR A 164 -7.28 2.67 4.31
CA TYR A 164 -8.04 2.53 5.56
C TYR A 164 -9.51 2.17 5.33
N LYS A 165 -10.10 2.63 4.22
CA LYS A 165 -11.46 2.26 3.82
C LYS A 165 -11.60 0.76 3.53
N GLU A 166 -10.57 0.15 2.94
CA GLU A 166 -10.52 -1.31 2.71
C GLU A 166 -10.38 -2.07 4.02
N LYS A 167 -9.57 -1.56 4.96
CA LYS A 167 -9.48 -2.13 6.31
C LYS A 167 -10.86 -2.22 6.99
N ILE A 168 -11.60 -1.10 7.03
CA ILE A 168 -12.95 -1.06 7.62
C ILE A 168 -13.89 -2.05 6.94
N LYS A 169 -13.78 -2.24 5.63
CA LYS A 169 -14.59 -3.20 4.86
C LYS A 169 -14.14 -4.66 5.04
N GLY A 170 -13.11 -4.92 5.82
CA GLY A 170 -12.60 -6.26 6.10
C GLY A 170 -11.66 -6.81 5.03
N ALA A 171 -11.18 -5.99 4.08
CA ALA A 171 -10.29 -6.45 3.02
C ALA A 171 -8.97 -7.00 3.56
N TYR A 172 -8.40 -6.42 4.63
CA TYR A 172 -7.15 -6.92 5.23
C TYR A 172 -7.34 -8.30 5.85
N ASN A 173 -8.43 -8.49 6.61
CA ASN A 173 -8.78 -9.82 7.13
C ASN A 173 -8.87 -10.85 6.00
N ARG A 174 -9.48 -10.45 4.86
CA ARG A 174 -9.57 -11.33 3.68
C ARG A 174 -8.19 -11.67 3.15
N ILE A 175 -7.27 -10.71 3.04
CA ILE A 175 -5.89 -10.96 2.59
C ILE A 175 -5.22 -11.98 3.51
N VAL A 176 -5.33 -11.82 4.83
CA VAL A 176 -4.76 -12.77 5.80
C VAL A 176 -5.30 -14.18 5.57
N CYS A 177 -6.63 -14.35 5.57
CA CYS A 177 -7.25 -15.66 5.36
C CYS A 177 -6.93 -16.27 3.99
N GLU A 178 -6.97 -15.48 2.92
CA GLU A 178 -6.62 -15.94 1.56
C GLU A 178 -5.14 -16.31 1.47
N SER A 179 -4.24 -15.57 2.13
CA SER A 179 -2.81 -15.88 2.14
C SER A 179 -2.51 -17.18 2.89
N VAL A 180 -3.03 -17.33 4.12
CA VAL A 180 -2.86 -18.56 4.90
C VAL A 180 -3.43 -19.76 4.13
N MET A 181 -4.62 -19.60 3.55
CA MET A 181 -5.23 -20.64 2.71
C MET A 181 -4.36 -21.01 1.50
N ALA A 182 -3.77 -20.02 0.83
CA ALA A 182 -2.94 -20.26 -0.36
C ALA A 182 -1.54 -20.80 -0.02
N MET A 183 -0.97 -20.40 1.12
CA MET A 183 0.35 -20.84 1.57
C MET A 183 0.35 -22.31 2.03
N PHE A 184 -0.69 -22.72 2.77
CA PHE A 184 -0.70 -23.99 3.48
C PHE A 184 -1.77 -24.98 2.99
N HIS A 185 -2.84 -24.49 2.34
CA HIS A 185 -4.01 -25.28 1.94
C HIS A 185 -4.44 -25.02 0.49
N LEU A 186 -3.50 -24.73 -0.41
CA LEU A 186 -3.81 -24.33 -1.78
C LEU A 186 -4.68 -25.34 -2.53
N GLU A 187 -4.41 -26.65 -2.34
CA GLU A 187 -5.20 -27.71 -2.95
C GLU A 187 -6.66 -27.76 -2.46
N ASP A 188 -6.92 -27.21 -1.29
CA ASP A 188 -8.25 -27.09 -0.72
C ASP A 188 -8.88 -25.71 -0.91
N TRP A 189 -8.32 -24.87 -1.75
CA TRP A 189 -8.78 -23.51 -1.99
C TRP A 189 -10.30 -23.39 -2.13
N LYS A 190 -10.87 -22.38 -1.52
CA LYS A 190 -12.30 -22.03 -1.57
C LYS A 190 -12.48 -20.65 -2.20
N SER A 191 -13.46 -20.53 -3.11
CA SER A 191 -13.69 -19.28 -3.86
C SER A 191 -14.37 -18.18 -3.05
N SER A 192 -15.09 -18.54 -1.98
CA SER A 192 -15.82 -17.55 -1.18
C SER A 192 -15.12 -17.26 0.16
N PRO A 193 -15.11 -16.01 0.63
CA PRO A 193 -14.55 -15.66 1.93
C PRO A 193 -15.14 -16.47 3.08
N LYS A 194 -16.47 -16.73 3.05
CA LYS A 194 -17.13 -17.56 4.06
C LYS A 194 -16.58 -18.97 4.11
N SER A 195 -16.44 -19.60 2.94
CA SER A 195 -15.94 -20.98 2.86
C SER A 195 -14.47 -21.08 3.27
N ILE A 196 -13.65 -20.05 3.00
CA ILE A 196 -12.26 -19.95 3.48
C ILE A 196 -12.25 -19.89 5.02
N CYS A 197 -13.01 -18.98 5.61
CA CYS A 197 -13.08 -18.83 7.07
C CYS A 197 -13.55 -20.11 7.76
N MET A 198 -14.58 -20.75 7.24
CA MET A 198 -15.07 -22.04 7.79
C MET A 198 -14.04 -23.16 7.66
N TYR A 199 -13.28 -23.18 6.55
CA TYR A 199 -12.23 -24.16 6.33
C TYR A 199 -11.08 -23.96 7.31
N LEU A 200 -10.57 -22.73 7.43
CA LEU A 200 -9.47 -22.37 8.33
C LEU A 200 -9.85 -22.62 9.79
N ASN A 201 -11.08 -22.28 10.20
CA ASN A 201 -11.55 -22.55 11.56
C ASN A 201 -11.53 -24.04 11.92
N LYS A 202 -11.65 -24.92 10.93
CA LYS A 202 -11.63 -26.38 11.13
C LYS A 202 -10.24 -27.01 10.99
N ASN A 203 -9.42 -26.50 10.07
CA ASN A 203 -8.19 -27.16 9.62
C ASN A 203 -6.95 -26.30 9.78
N GLY A 204 -7.08 -25.00 10.02
CA GLY A 204 -5.97 -24.08 10.23
C GLY A 204 -5.22 -24.35 11.54
N LYS A 205 -3.99 -23.88 11.64
CA LYS A 205 -3.13 -24.02 12.81
C LYS A 205 -2.55 -22.66 13.20
N ASP A 206 -2.32 -22.44 14.48
CA ASP A 206 -1.71 -21.18 14.99
C ASP A 206 -0.36 -20.90 14.34
N ASP A 207 0.48 -21.94 14.16
CA ASP A 207 1.78 -21.81 13.53
C ASP A 207 1.72 -21.26 12.09
N GLU A 208 0.66 -21.52 11.35
CA GLU A 208 0.47 -21.02 10.00
C GLU A 208 0.30 -19.50 9.98
N PHE A 209 -0.40 -18.94 10.96
CA PHE A 209 -0.54 -17.49 11.13
C PHE A 209 0.76 -16.84 11.57
N VAL A 210 1.52 -17.51 12.46
CA VAL A 210 2.85 -17.05 12.86
C VAL A 210 3.83 -17.02 11.67
N GLN A 211 3.81 -18.06 10.82
CA GLN A 211 4.64 -18.09 9.62
C GLN A 211 4.22 -17.00 8.61
N PHE A 212 2.93 -16.77 8.47
CA PHE A 212 2.42 -15.67 7.65
C PHE A 212 2.91 -14.30 8.17
N GLU A 213 2.84 -14.05 9.48
CA GLU A 213 3.30 -12.80 10.08
C GLU A 213 4.80 -12.58 9.86
N LYS A 214 5.63 -13.65 10.00
CA LYS A 214 7.07 -13.59 9.64
C LYS A 214 7.31 -13.21 8.17
N CYS A 215 6.43 -13.63 7.26
CA CYS A 215 6.52 -13.18 5.87
C CYS A 215 6.22 -11.69 5.75
N LEU A 216 5.25 -11.16 6.50
CA LEU A 216 4.95 -9.72 6.52
C LEU A 216 6.10 -8.91 7.09
N ASP A 217 6.76 -9.38 8.17
CA ASP A 217 7.94 -8.75 8.77
C ASP A 217 9.09 -8.57 7.77
N ARG A 218 9.30 -9.57 6.91
CA ARG A 218 10.34 -9.52 5.86
C ARG A 218 9.90 -8.63 4.71
N LEU A 219 8.67 -8.78 4.23
CA LEU A 219 8.12 -7.96 3.14
C LEU A 219 8.05 -6.48 3.51
N GLU A 220 7.79 -6.13 4.77
CA GLU A 220 7.78 -4.74 5.23
C GLU A 220 9.11 -4.03 4.95
N LYS A 221 10.22 -4.75 4.99
CA LYS A 221 11.56 -4.19 4.81
C LYS A 221 11.94 -3.94 3.35
N ILE A 222 11.28 -4.63 2.42
CA ILE A 222 11.67 -4.65 1.01
C ILE A 222 10.60 -4.14 0.05
N ILE A 223 9.33 -4.04 0.49
CA ILE A 223 8.23 -3.58 -0.37
C ILE A 223 7.90 -2.12 -0.07
N GLU A 224 7.98 -1.29 -1.09
CA GLU A 224 7.69 0.13 -1.00
C GLU A 224 6.18 0.40 -0.88
N LYS A 225 5.88 1.60 -0.39
CA LYS A 225 4.52 2.12 -0.38
C LYS A 225 4.04 2.31 -1.82
N ASP A 226 2.74 2.09 -2.03
CA ASP A 226 2.08 2.18 -3.34
C ASP A 226 2.50 1.15 -4.38
N ASN A 227 3.27 0.11 -3.98
CA ASN A 227 3.57 -1.01 -4.86
C ASN A 227 2.29 -1.63 -5.43
N THR A 228 2.16 -1.62 -6.76
CA THR A 228 0.92 -1.97 -7.46
C THR A 228 0.60 -3.46 -7.48
N LEU A 229 1.56 -4.33 -7.19
CA LEU A 229 1.36 -5.78 -7.06
C LEU A 229 0.66 -6.13 -5.74
N PHE A 230 0.99 -5.40 -4.66
CA PHE A 230 0.39 -5.61 -3.35
C PHE A 230 -0.86 -4.75 -3.16
N LYS A 231 -1.90 -5.04 -3.93
CA LYS A 231 -3.26 -4.50 -3.78
C LYS A 231 -4.15 -5.51 -3.07
N SER A 232 -5.21 -5.04 -2.40
CA SER A 232 -6.13 -5.90 -1.66
C SER A 232 -6.79 -7.02 -2.49
N LYS A 233 -6.79 -6.92 -3.82
CA LYS A 233 -7.23 -7.99 -4.73
C LYS A 233 -6.25 -9.15 -4.81
N ASN A 234 -4.94 -8.86 -4.92
CA ASN A 234 -3.91 -9.82 -5.33
C ASN A 234 -2.79 -10.02 -4.30
N ALA A 235 -2.74 -9.23 -3.24
CA ALA A 235 -1.66 -9.31 -2.24
C ALA A 235 -1.42 -10.75 -1.76
N PHE A 236 -2.47 -11.54 -1.57
CA PHE A 236 -2.36 -12.93 -1.13
C PHE A 236 -1.53 -13.80 -2.09
N ILE A 237 -1.60 -13.56 -3.41
CA ILE A 237 -0.81 -14.28 -4.42
C ILE A 237 0.67 -13.98 -4.24
N TRP A 238 1.01 -12.69 -4.11
CA TRP A 238 2.40 -12.23 -3.99
C TRP A 238 3.02 -12.61 -2.64
N ILE A 239 2.23 -12.57 -1.55
CA ILE A 239 2.67 -13.05 -0.23
C ILE A 239 2.90 -14.56 -0.28
N THR A 240 2.03 -15.34 -0.93
CA THR A 240 2.21 -16.78 -1.13
C THR A 240 3.46 -17.07 -1.94
N LEU A 241 3.72 -16.31 -3.00
CA LEU A 241 4.92 -16.45 -3.81
C LEU A 241 6.18 -16.12 -3.01
N PHE A 242 6.14 -15.07 -2.17
CA PHE A 242 7.23 -14.74 -1.28
C PHE A 242 7.50 -15.85 -0.26
N TYR A 243 6.46 -16.44 0.32
CA TYR A 243 6.63 -17.58 1.22
C TYR A 243 7.38 -18.74 0.54
N GLU A 244 7.02 -19.07 -0.72
CA GLU A 244 7.78 -20.08 -1.48
C GLU A 244 9.23 -19.65 -1.74
N PHE A 245 9.44 -18.37 -2.07
CA PHE A 245 10.79 -17.81 -2.21
C PHE A 245 11.62 -17.95 -0.92
N THR A 246 11.04 -17.75 0.26
CA THR A 246 11.78 -17.87 1.54
C THR A 246 12.40 -19.23 1.74
N LYS A 247 11.85 -20.28 1.14
CA LYS A 247 12.37 -21.65 1.21
C LYS A 247 13.70 -21.84 0.45
N THR A 248 14.04 -20.92 -0.44
CA THR A 248 15.30 -20.95 -1.19
C THR A 248 16.51 -20.54 -0.36
N GLY A 249 16.30 -19.83 0.75
CA GLY A 249 17.37 -19.27 1.59
C GLY A 249 18.12 -18.08 0.96
N LEU A 250 17.68 -17.59 -0.20
CA LEU A 250 18.27 -16.44 -0.88
C LEU A 250 17.89 -15.14 -0.17
N SER A 251 18.65 -14.05 -0.45
CA SER A 251 18.36 -12.72 0.09
C SER A 251 17.07 -12.14 -0.47
N ASP A 252 16.36 -11.33 0.33
CA ASP A 252 15.05 -10.80 -0.01
C ASP A 252 15.08 -9.82 -1.19
N GLU A 253 16.22 -9.16 -1.42
CA GLU A 253 16.47 -8.27 -2.56
C GLU A 253 16.30 -8.99 -3.90
N LYS A 254 16.62 -10.29 -3.96
CA LYS A 254 16.39 -11.10 -5.16
C LYS A 254 14.91 -11.27 -5.49
N PHE A 255 14.06 -11.31 -4.48
CA PHE A 255 12.62 -11.30 -4.70
C PHE A 255 12.14 -9.95 -5.26
N VAL A 256 12.69 -8.84 -4.76
CA VAL A 256 12.39 -7.50 -5.30
C VAL A 256 12.82 -7.41 -6.77
N ALA A 257 14.02 -7.87 -7.09
CA ALA A 257 14.52 -7.92 -8.46
C ALA A 257 13.60 -8.76 -9.37
N PHE A 258 13.13 -9.91 -8.89
CA PHE A 258 12.13 -10.69 -9.61
C PHE A 258 10.82 -9.92 -9.83
N LEU A 259 10.30 -9.20 -8.82
CA LEU A 259 9.07 -8.40 -8.98
C LEU A 259 9.22 -7.32 -10.05
N GLN A 260 10.38 -6.64 -10.09
CA GLN A 260 10.69 -5.65 -11.11
C GLN A 260 10.79 -6.29 -12.51
N TYR A 261 11.51 -7.42 -12.61
CA TYR A 261 11.57 -8.19 -13.85
C TYR A 261 10.18 -8.67 -14.32
N PHE A 262 9.36 -9.15 -13.40
CA PHE A 262 7.98 -9.54 -13.70
C PHE A 262 7.17 -8.36 -14.26
N MET A 263 7.21 -7.20 -13.61
CA MET A 263 6.47 -6.02 -14.06
C MET A 263 6.93 -5.54 -15.44
N SER A 264 8.24 -5.54 -15.69
CA SER A 264 8.81 -5.01 -16.94
C SER A 264 8.71 -5.98 -18.11
N LYS A 265 8.86 -7.29 -17.89
CA LYS A 265 9.01 -8.30 -18.97
C LYS A 265 7.90 -9.34 -19.03
N LEU A 266 7.33 -9.76 -17.89
CA LEU A 266 6.44 -10.93 -17.83
C LEU A 266 4.96 -10.58 -17.70
N SER A 267 4.62 -9.49 -17.04
CA SER A 267 3.23 -9.14 -16.68
C SER A 267 2.32 -8.95 -17.89
N ASN A 268 2.86 -8.47 -19.02
CA ASN A 268 2.17 -8.24 -20.27
C ASN A 268 2.50 -9.29 -21.36
N LYS A 269 3.37 -10.27 -21.06
CA LYS A 269 3.71 -11.35 -21.99
C LYS A 269 2.55 -12.32 -22.10
N GLU A 270 2.13 -12.63 -23.33
CA GLU A 270 1.13 -13.66 -23.60
C GLU A 270 1.69 -15.05 -23.35
N MET A 271 0.92 -15.90 -22.69
CA MET A 271 1.32 -17.24 -22.29
C MET A 271 0.16 -18.22 -22.47
N SER A 272 0.48 -19.43 -22.93
CA SER A 272 -0.50 -20.51 -23.12
C SER A 272 -1.23 -20.89 -21.83
N GLU A 273 -0.53 -20.82 -20.70
CA GLU A 273 -1.07 -21.12 -19.37
C GLU A 273 -2.12 -20.11 -18.90
N PHE A 274 -2.16 -18.94 -19.52
CA PHE A 274 -3.18 -17.91 -19.30
C PHE A 274 -4.14 -17.79 -20.49
N ASP A 275 -4.40 -18.89 -21.17
CA ASP A 275 -5.28 -18.95 -22.34
C ASP A 275 -4.81 -18.02 -23.49
N ASN A 276 -3.51 -17.97 -23.75
CA ASN A 276 -2.83 -17.07 -24.69
C ASN A 276 -3.07 -15.58 -24.38
N ARG A 277 -3.20 -15.24 -23.10
CA ARG A 277 -3.30 -13.87 -22.61
C ARG A 277 -2.12 -13.53 -21.70
N SER A 278 -1.95 -12.25 -21.41
CA SER A 278 -0.99 -11.82 -20.39
C SER A 278 -1.55 -12.04 -18.98
N PHE A 279 -0.65 -12.09 -17.99
CA PHE A 279 -1.06 -12.15 -16.58
C PHE A 279 -2.03 -11.02 -16.23
N ASN A 280 -1.72 -9.79 -16.64
CA ASN A 280 -2.56 -8.62 -16.34
C ASN A 280 -3.98 -8.77 -16.91
N THR A 281 -4.12 -9.26 -18.14
CA THR A 281 -5.43 -9.50 -18.78
C THR A 281 -6.17 -10.64 -18.09
N TYR A 282 -5.48 -11.74 -17.81
CA TYR A 282 -6.04 -12.91 -17.13
C TYR A 282 -6.50 -12.59 -15.71
N ASP A 283 -5.77 -11.71 -15.01
CA ASP A 283 -6.13 -11.26 -13.66
C ASP A 283 -7.29 -10.25 -13.65
N ALA A 284 -7.55 -9.56 -14.76
CA ALA A 284 -8.64 -8.58 -14.85
C ALA A 284 -10.03 -9.23 -14.99
N ASP A 285 -10.10 -10.51 -15.37
CA ASP A 285 -11.34 -11.23 -15.66
C ASP A 285 -12.25 -11.43 -14.43
N LYS A 286 -13.49 -11.86 -14.71
CA LYS A 286 -14.43 -12.38 -13.71
C LYS A 286 -13.96 -13.76 -13.24
N GLY A 287 -14.31 -14.13 -12.00
CA GLY A 287 -13.95 -15.46 -11.47
C GLY A 287 -12.48 -15.61 -11.04
N THR A 288 -11.77 -14.51 -10.85
CA THR A 288 -10.33 -14.51 -10.49
C THR A 288 -10.00 -15.22 -9.16
N LYS A 289 -11.02 -15.56 -8.36
CA LYS A 289 -10.91 -16.32 -7.11
C LYS A 289 -11.36 -17.77 -7.22
N ASP A 290 -11.72 -18.23 -8.40
CA ASP A 290 -12.06 -19.63 -8.61
C ASP A 290 -10.84 -20.52 -8.38
N LYS A 291 -11.04 -21.71 -7.80
CA LYS A 291 -9.96 -22.63 -7.41
C LYS A 291 -8.96 -22.86 -8.54
N LYS A 292 -9.45 -23.21 -9.72
CA LYS A 292 -8.60 -23.47 -10.90
C LYS A 292 -7.77 -22.25 -11.29
N VAL A 293 -8.36 -21.05 -11.23
CA VAL A 293 -7.70 -19.79 -11.60
C VAL A 293 -6.62 -19.43 -10.59
N VAL A 294 -6.90 -19.55 -9.29
CA VAL A 294 -5.93 -19.24 -8.24
C VAL A 294 -4.75 -20.20 -8.26
N ILE A 295 -5.02 -21.51 -8.34
CA ILE A 295 -3.96 -22.53 -8.42
C ILE A 295 -3.11 -22.27 -9.66
N ASN A 296 -3.72 -22.03 -10.83
CA ASN A 296 -2.99 -21.75 -12.06
C ASN A 296 -2.07 -20.54 -11.91
N LYS A 297 -2.58 -19.40 -11.40
CA LYS A 297 -1.76 -18.20 -11.19
C LYS A 297 -0.55 -18.48 -10.32
N ILE A 298 -0.76 -19.11 -9.16
CA ILE A 298 0.32 -19.38 -8.22
C ILE A 298 1.33 -20.34 -8.82
N THR A 299 0.88 -21.39 -9.51
CA THR A 299 1.76 -22.38 -10.16
C THR A 299 2.61 -21.74 -11.24
N VAL A 300 2.02 -20.93 -12.10
CA VAL A 300 2.75 -20.24 -13.18
C VAL A 300 3.75 -19.24 -12.60
N LEU A 301 3.35 -18.46 -11.60
CA LEU A 301 4.26 -17.50 -10.94
C LEU A 301 5.41 -18.20 -10.21
N LYS A 302 5.18 -19.33 -9.54
CA LYS A 302 6.24 -20.15 -8.94
C LYS A 302 7.24 -20.64 -9.98
N ARG A 303 6.75 -21.10 -11.15
CA ARG A 303 7.62 -21.50 -12.27
C ARG A 303 8.42 -20.31 -12.79
N MET A 304 7.78 -19.16 -13.05
CA MET A 304 8.48 -17.94 -13.47
C MET A 304 9.57 -17.52 -12.49
N LEU A 305 9.28 -17.57 -11.20
CA LEU A 305 10.26 -17.27 -10.14
C LEU A 305 11.42 -18.27 -10.18
N SER A 306 11.14 -19.58 -10.27
CA SER A 306 12.16 -20.62 -10.36
C SER A 306 13.04 -20.49 -11.63
N GLU A 307 12.44 -20.20 -12.78
CA GLU A 307 13.15 -19.96 -14.04
C GLU A 307 14.03 -18.71 -13.93
N TYR A 308 13.52 -17.63 -13.32
CA TYR A 308 14.29 -16.42 -13.06
C TYR A 308 15.50 -16.70 -12.16
N LEU A 309 15.30 -17.38 -11.02
CA LEU A 309 16.38 -17.70 -10.07
C LEU A 309 17.39 -18.72 -10.62
N SER A 310 16.98 -19.57 -11.57
CA SER A 310 17.85 -20.56 -12.20
C SER A 310 18.54 -20.03 -13.46
N SER A 311 18.04 -18.94 -14.03
CA SER A 311 18.64 -18.33 -15.21
C SER A 311 19.90 -17.55 -14.81
N ASP A 312 20.84 -17.43 -15.77
CA ASP A 312 22.02 -16.56 -15.61
C ASP A 312 21.65 -15.07 -15.41
N LEU A 313 20.36 -14.71 -15.56
CA LEU A 313 19.81 -13.40 -15.21
C LEU A 313 19.87 -13.09 -13.71
N ASP A 314 20.01 -14.11 -12.86
CA ASP A 314 20.20 -13.96 -11.41
C ASP A 314 21.65 -14.19 -10.93
N LYS A 315 22.58 -14.41 -11.82
CA LYS A 315 23.94 -14.05 -11.48
C LYS A 315 23.89 -12.57 -11.16
N PRO A 316 24.32 -12.11 -9.94
CA PRO A 316 24.60 -10.71 -9.72
C PRO A 316 25.41 -10.33 -10.95
N ASN A 317 24.93 -9.40 -11.77
CA ASN A 317 25.68 -8.96 -12.95
C ASN A 317 27.12 -9.06 -12.53
N GLU A 318 27.92 -10.03 -13.11
CA GLU A 318 29.34 -10.01 -12.85
C GLU A 318 29.63 -8.57 -13.02
N ARG A 319 29.98 -7.85 -11.92
CA ARG A 319 29.94 -6.38 -11.90
C ARG A 319 30.53 -6.00 -13.20
N ILE A 320 29.67 -5.55 -14.15
CA ILE A 320 30.17 -5.23 -15.48
C ILE A 320 31.22 -4.23 -15.16
N ASP A 321 32.48 -4.60 -15.39
CA ASP A 321 33.60 -3.74 -15.06
C ASP A 321 33.38 -2.48 -15.87
N SER A 322 33.27 -1.33 -15.20
CA SER A 322 32.97 -0.08 -15.88
C SER A 322 34.04 0.26 -16.92
N LEU A 323 35.29 -0.15 -16.66
CA LEU A 323 36.39 0.02 -17.62
C LEU A 323 36.16 -0.83 -18.88
N GLU A 324 35.78 -2.12 -18.69
CA GLU A 324 35.54 -3.04 -19.79
C GLU A 324 34.32 -2.59 -20.60
N PHE A 325 33.25 -2.17 -19.91
CA PHE A 325 32.04 -1.66 -20.55
C PHE A 325 32.29 -0.40 -21.40
N ILE A 326 33.11 0.55 -20.88
CA ILE A 326 33.42 1.76 -21.62
C ILE A 326 34.31 1.42 -22.83
N LYS A 327 35.28 0.50 -22.68
CA LYS A 327 36.10 0.01 -23.80
C LYS A 327 35.29 -0.55 -24.93
N GLU A 328 34.28 -1.34 -24.62
CA GLU A 328 33.42 -2.00 -25.63
C GLU A 328 32.45 -1.04 -26.30
N ASN A 329 31.98 0.01 -25.61
CA ASN A 329 30.82 0.81 -26.07
C ASN A 329 31.21 2.27 -26.44
N VAL A 330 32.36 2.80 -25.99
CA VAL A 330 32.70 4.21 -26.16
C VAL A 330 34.13 4.44 -26.66
N ILE A 331 35.16 4.09 -25.87
CA ILE A 331 36.58 4.40 -26.13
C ILE A 331 37.42 3.15 -25.85
N GLU A 332 38.03 2.56 -26.89
CA GLU A 332 38.80 1.32 -26.79
C GLU A 332 40.06 1.45 -25.90
N ASP A 333 40.75 2.61 -25.93
CA ASP A 333 42.01 2.83 -25.20
C ASP A 333 41.85 3.54 -23.85
N ILE A 334 40.69 3.56 -23.23
CA ILE A 334 40.44 4.21 -21.92
C ILE A 334 41.23 3.51 -20.80
N SER A 335 41.80 4.28 -19.88
CA SER A 335 42.54 3.79 -18.72
C SER A 335 41.70 3.76 -17.44
N GLU A 336 42.15 3.05 -16.39
CA GLU A 336 41.50 3.09 -15.07
C GLU A 336 41.46 4.50 -14.46
N ASP A 337 42.46 5.33 -14.74
CA ASP A 337 42.50 6.70 -14.20
C ASP A 337 41.47 7.59 -14.92
N ASP A 338 41.20 7.37 -16.20
CA ASP A 338 40.15 8.06 -16.94
C ASP A 338 38.77 7.67 -16.41
N VAL A 339 38.56 6.40 -16.05
CA VAL A 339 37.31 5.95 -15.42
C VAL A 339 37.09 6.60 -14.04
N LYS A 340 38.15 6.75 -13.23
CA LYS A 340 38.10 7.50 -11.97
C LYS A 340 37.78 8.98 -12.20
N PHE A 341 38.33 9.56 -13.27
CA PHE A 341 38.02 10.94 -13.66
C PHE A 341 36.53 11.06 -14.07
N CYS A 342 36.00 10.15 -14.90
CA CYS A 342 34.59 10.12 -15.23
C CYS A 342 33.71 9.97 -13.98
N ARG A 343 34.13 9.17 -12.98
CA ARG A 343 33.42 9.04 -11.72
C ARG A 343 33.38 10.35 -10.94
N ALA A 344 34.50 11.05 -10.86
CA ALA A 344 34.58 12.37 -10.19
C ALA A 344 33.65 13.40 -10.86
N ILE A 345 33.62 13.42 -12.20
CA ILE A 345 32.66 14.25 -12.95
C ILE A 345 31.23 13.88 -12.62
N LEU A 346 30.88 12.59 -12.64
CA LEU A 346 29.54 12.13 -12.32
C LEU A 346 29.09 12.50 -10.88
N ASP A 347 29.98 12.33 -9.91
CA ASP A 347 29.73 12.69 -8.52
C ASP A 347 29.47 14.21 -8.37
N ASP A 348 30.18 15.06 -9.11
CA ASP A 348 29.99 16.52 -9.13
C ASP A 348 28.65 16.90 -9.82
N LEU A 349 28.37 16.35 -10.98
CA LEU A 349 27.12 16.53 -11.72
C LEU A 349 25.88 16.15 -10.90
N THR A 350 25.99 15.13 -10.06
CA THR A 350 24.86 14.60 -9.28
C THR A 350 24.64 15.28 -7.94
N LEU A 351 25.52 16.24 -7.53
CA LEU A 351 25.31 17.03 -6.31
C LEU A 351 23.95 17.76 -6.25
N ASN A 352 23.43 18.14 -7.41
CA ASN A 352 22.16 18.88 -7.55
C ASN A 352 20.99 18.00 -7.95
N VAL A 353 21.18 16.69 -8.01
CA VAL A 353 20.13 15.69 -8.35
C VAL A 353 19.67 15.00 -7.07
N ASN A 354 18.43 14.54 -7.06
CA ASN A 354 17.91 13.76 -5.94
C ASN A 354 18.69 12.43 -5.83
N ASN A 355 19.47 12.28 -4.76
CA ASN A 355 20.34 11.12 -4.52
C ASN A 355 19.58 9.79 -4.31
N ASN A 356 18.24 9.81 -4.25
CA ASN A 356 17.41 8.62 -4.13
C ASN A 356 16.86 8.12 -5.47
N THR A 357 17.44 8.53 -6.59
CA THR A 357 17.05 8.00 -7.90
C THR A 357 17.70 6.63 -8.14
N PRO A 358 16.95 5.60 -8.59
CA PRO A 358 17.52 4.30 -8.94
C PRO A 358 18.59 4.35 -10.03
N LEU A 359 18.64 5.42 -10.85
CA LEU A 359 19.65 5.61 -11.86
C LEU A 359 21.08 5.78 -11.27
N LEU A 360 21.19 6.26 -10.02
CA LEU A 360 22.48 6.42 -9.32
C LEU A 360 22.91 5.17 -8.55
N ASP A 361 22.18 4.07 -8.60
CA ASP A 361 22.59 2.83 -7.97
C ASP A 361 23.90 2.32 -8.58
N GLU A 362 24.78 1.72 -7.75
CA GLU A 362 26.07 1.14 -8.16
C GLU A 362 25.95 0.16 -9.35
N GLN A 363 24.81 -0.45 -9.52
CA GLN A 363 24.52 -1.36 -10.63
C GLN A 363 24.40 -0.64 -11.98
N ASN A 364 24.09 0.65 -11.99
CA ASN A 364 23.98 1.47 -13.20
C ASN A 364 25.27 2.25 -13.53
N MET A 365 26.28 2.15 -12.68
CA MET A 365 27.53 2.86 -12.88
C MET A 365 28.21 2.56 -14.23
N PRO A 366 28.24 1.32 -14.77
CA PRO A 366 28.83 1.07 -16.07
C PRO A 366 28.21 1.93 -17.20
N SER A 367 26.89 2.00 -17.28
CA SER A 367 26.20 2.80 -18.30
C SER A 367 26.32 4.32 -18.07
N LEU A 368 26.27 4.77 -16.80
CA LEU A 368 26.42 6.18 -16.46
C LEU A 368 27.84 6.69 -16.74
N LEU A 369 28.87 5.93 -16.33
CA LEU A 369 30.25 6.29 -16.58
C LEU A 369 30.59 6.23 -18.08
N ALA A 370 29.99 5.31 -18.83
CA ALA A 370 30.08 5.28 -20.27
C ALA A 370 29.47 6.52 -20.92
N LEU A 371 28.36 7.04 -20.40
CA LEU A 371 27.79 8.29 -20.89
C LEU A 371 28.65 9.49 -20.58
N VAL A 372 29.23 9.56 -19.38
CA VAL A 372 30.22 10.64 -19.04
C VAL A 372 31.43 10.55 -19.94
N ALA A 373 31.98 9.36 -20.18
CA ALA A 373 33.09 9.17 -21.11
C ALA A 373 32.72 9.63 -22.53
N TYR A 374 31.51 9.28 -23.00
CA TYR A 374 30.98 9.73 -24.29
C TYR A 374 30.87 11.27 -24.37
N SER A 375 30.35 11.92 -23.33
CA SER A 375 30.21 13.37 -23.28
C SER A 375 31.56 14.08 -23.31
N CYS A 376 32.58 13.52 -22.65
CA CYS A 376 33.96 14.02 -22.72
C CYS A 376 34.53 13.87 -24.14
N GLU A 377 34.28 12.77 -24.83
CA GLU A 377 34.76 12.53 -26.19
C GLU A 377 34.16 13.52 -27.21
N ILE A 378 32.91 13.92 -27.03
CA ILE A 378 32.22 14.87 -27.91
C ILE A 378 32.30 16.35 -27.41
N ASP A 379 33.02 16.60 -26.34
CA ASP A 379 33.19 17.93 -25.69
C ASP A 379 31.83 18.59 -25.33
N VAL A 380 30.94 17.86 -24.66
CA VAL A 380 29.59 18.32 -24.26
C VAL A 380 29.45 18.28 -22.76
N ASP A 381 28.94 19.38 -22.19
CA ASP A 381 28.61 19.51 -20.78
C ASP A 381 27.24 18.85 -20.49
N LEU A 382 27.19 18.05 -19.42
CA LEU A 382 26.00 17.29 -18.99
C LEU A 382 25.13 18.00 -17.92
N ASP A 383 25.56 19.15 -17.37
CA ASP A 383 24.92 19.80 -16.21
C ASP A 383 23.41 20.00 -16.36
N GLU A 384 22.99 20.58 -17.47
CA GLU A 384 21.57 20.84 -17.71
C GLU A 384 20.80 19.57 -18.13
N TRP A 385 21.46 18.71 -18.92
CA TRP A 385 20.86 17.50 -19.42
C TRP A 385 20.55 16.50 -18.28
N ILE A 386 21.51 16.27 -17.38
CA ILE A 386 21.40 15.25 -16.33
C ILE A 386 20.23 15.53 -15.38
N VAL A 387 20.02 16.81 -15.03
CA VAL A 387 18.90 17.22 -14.17
C VAL A 387 17.55 17.01 -14.86
N GLY A 388 17.48 17.24 -16.17
CA GLY A 388 16.30 17.01 -16.99
C GLY A 388 15.97 15.53 -17.15
N TYR A 389 16.99 14.74 -17.49
CA TYR A 389 16.87 13.31 -17.71
C TYR A 389 16.43 12.56 -16.45
N PHE A 390 17.06 12.83 -15.31
CA PHE A 390 16.75 12.16 -14.03
C PHE A 390 15.37 12.51 -13.45
N LYS A 391 14.75 13.63 -13.88
CA LYS A 391 13.37 13.96 -13.54
C LYS A 391 12.33 13.17 -14.33
N GLN A 392 12.69 12.74 -15.55
CA GLN A 392 11.79 12.05 -16.48
C GLN A 392 11.98 10.53 -16.46
N HIS A 393 13.15 10.06 -16.02
CA HIS A 393 13.55 8.66 -16.05
C HIS A 393 13.96 8.22 -14.63
N ASP A 394 12.97 7.87 -13.82
CA ASP A 394 13.16 7.31 -12.48
C ASP A 394 13.15 5.77 -12.47
N ASN A 395 12.97 5.15 -13.65
CA ASN A 395 12.91 3.71 -13.79
C ASN A 395 14.30 3.12 -14.07
N TYR A 396 14.67 2.14 -13.25
CA TYR A 396 15.88 1.37 -13.39
C TYR A 396 15.80 0.41 -14.58
N ILE A 397 16.81 0.42 -15.46
CA ILE A 397 16.97 -0.50 -16.58
C ILE A 397 18.13 -1.44 -16.28
N PHE A 398 17.88 -2.74 -16.11
CA PHE A 398 18.88 -3.75 -15.76
C PHE A 398 19.91 -4.03 -16.87
N ASP A 399 19.57 -3.77 -18.13
CA ASP A 399 20.44 -3.93 -19.29
C ASP A 399 21.29 -2.67 -19.46
N GLN A 400 22.57 -2.76 -19.09
CA GLN A 400 23.49 -1.61 -19.11
C GLN A 400 23.74 -1.10 -20.54
N THR A 401 23.79 -1.97 -21.54
CA THR A 401 23.93 -1.55 -22.94
C THR A 401 22.71 -0.77 -23.40
N LYS A 402 21.53 -1.28 -23.10
CA LYS A 402 20.29 -0.59 -23.44
C LYS A 402 20.14 0.72 -22.68
N ASN A 403 20.51 0.75 -21.39
CA ASN A 403 20.49 1.96 -20.57
C ASN A 403 21.41 3.04 -21.14
N TYR A 404 22.62 2.66 -21.54
CA TYR A 404 23.57 3.55 -22.20
C TYR A 404 23.03 4.07 -23.56
N GLU A 405 22.50 3.21 -24.41
CA GLU A 405 21.94 3.59 -25.70
C GLU A 405 20.75 4.55 -25.58
N GLU A 406 19.87 4.36 -24.62
CA GLU A 406 18.74 5.25 -24.34
C GLU A 406 19.23 6.61 -23.86
N MET A 407 20.17 6.67 -22.91
CA MET A 407 20.76 7.90 -22.40
C MET A 407 21.51 8.67 -23.50
N LYS A 408 22.33 7.97 -24.30
CA LYS A 408 23.05 8.53 -25.44
C LYS A 408 22.11 9.12 -26.47
N THR A 409 21.05 8.40 -26.85
CA THR A 409 20.05 8.87 -27.81
C THR A 409 19.34 10.12 -27.32
N ASP A 410 18.99 10.19 -26.04
CA ASP A 410 18.37 11.36 -25.44
C ASP A 410 19.31 12.56 -25.39
N LEU A 411 20.57 12.35 -25.00
CA LEU A 411 21.63 13.39 -25.02
C LEU A 411 21.84 13.94 -26.45
N ASP A 412 21.94 13.08 -27.43
CA ASP A 412 22.11 13.49 -28.84
C ASP A 412 20.94 14.36 -29.34
N ASN A 413 19.72 14.01 -28.91
CA ASN A 413 18.52 14.81 -29.24
C ASN A 413 18.53 16.16 -28.52
N PHE A 414 18.95 16.20 -27.27
CA PHE A 414 19.12 17.43 -26.49
C PHE A 414 20.13 18.40 -27.16
N ILE A 415 21.26 17.89 -27.59
CA ILE A 415 22.28 18.67 -28.32
C ILE A 415 21.70 19.27 -29.61
N LYS A 416 21.04 18.46 -30.44
CA LYS A 416 20.41 18.91 -31.69
C LYS A 416 19.31 19.97 -31.47
N GLN A 417 18.62 19.93 -30.35
CA GLN A 417 17.62 20.95 -30.01
C GLN A 417 18.29 22.28 -29.65
N ARG A 418 19.42 22.25 -28.90
CA ARG A 418 20.16 23.46 -28.53
C ARG A 418 20.79 24.14 -29.76
N GLU A 419 21.35 23.38 -30.68
CA GLU A 419 21.90 23.92 -31.94
C GLU A 419 20.84 24.63 -32.77
N LYS A 420 19.58 24.14 -32.79
CA LYS A 420 18.49 24.79 -33.51
C LYS A 420 17.98 26.08 -32.86
N ILE A 421 18.21 26.26 -31.56
CA ILE A 421 17.81 27.46 -30.82
C ILE A 421 18.90 28.53 -30.88
N ALA A 422 20.14 28.14 -31.13
CA ALA A 422 21.28 29.04 -31.24
C ALA A 422 21.47 29.67 -32.63
N VAL A 423 20.69 29.25 -33.63
CA VAL A 423 20.61 29.80 -35.00
C VAL A 423 19.35 30.64 -35.14
#